data_420c348a2b83a159d7923367b9de0761
#
_entry.id   420c348a2b83a159d7923367b9de0761
#
_cell.length_a   1.000
_cell.length_b   1.000
_cell.length_c   1.000
_cell.angle_alpha   90.00
_cell.angle_beta   90.00
_cell.angle_gamma   90.00
#
_symmetry.space_group_name_H-M   'P 1'
#
loop_
_entity.id
_entity.type
_entity.pdbx_description
1 polymer ?
#
loop_
_entity_poly.entity_id
_entity_poly.type
_entity_poly.pdbx_seq_one_letter_code
_entity_poly.pdbx_strand_id
1 'polypeptide(L)'
;MRKIPNEELGRMSVEEFRKAEKSSFVIVLDNVRSHNNVGSVFRTADAFLTRKIYLCGITARPPHRDIQKTALGATDSVEWAYFEKTTDAIRYLRSEGYKIIGIEQVEGSVELQDFIVDKNLKYALVFGHEVNGVSQEVLDQCDVCIEIPQFGTKHSFNIAVSTGIVLWELNRIKT
;
A
#
# COMPACT_ATOMS: atom_id res chain seq x y z
N MET A 1 -17.97 10.51 27.31
CA MET A 1 -17.04 10.66 26.18
C MET A 1 -17.57 11.74 25.24
N ARG A 2 -16.72 12.69 24.76
CA ARG A 2 -17.08 13.74 23.79
C ARG A 2 -16.46 13.42 22.44
N LYS A 3 -17.22 13.58 21.35
CA LYS A 3 -16.69 13.48 19.98
C LYS A 3 -15.74 14.67 19.75
N ILE A 4 -14.54 14.40 19.24
CA ILE A 4 -13.56 15.44 18.89
C ILE A 4 -13.93 15.98 17.49
N PRO A 5 -14.18 17.29 17.34
CA PRO A 5 -14.37 17.94 16.04
C PRO A 5 -13.10 17.83 15.17
N ASN A 6 -13.28 17.91 13.84
CA ASN A 6 -12.14 17.77 12.91
C ASN A 6 -11.06 18.84 13.13
N GLU A 7 -11.45 20.05 13.49
CA GLU A 7 -10.58 21.19 13.76
C GLU A 7 -9.64 20.96 14.96
N GLU A 8 -10.07 20.15 15.91
CA GLU A 8 -9.30 19.80 17.11
C GLU A 8 -8.35 18.61 16.91
N LEU A 9 -8.43 17.89 15.75
CA LEU A 9 -7.61 16.70 15.50
C LEU A 9 -6.14 17.01 15.17
N GLY A 10 -5.78 18.27 14.92
CA GLY A 10 -4.40 18.67 14.61
C GLY A 10 -3.82 17.96 13.37
N ARG A 11 -4.63 17.77 12.33
CA ARG A 11 -4.18 17.11 11.09
C ARG A 11 -3.19 17.99 10.34
N MET A 12 -2.17 17.36 9.76
CA MET A 12 -1.18 18.04 8.94
C MET A 12 -1.80 18.68 7.70
N SER A 13 -1.30 19.84 7.29
CA SER A 13 -1.48 20.35 5.95
C SER A 13 -0.71 19.51 4.91
N VAL A 14 -1.04 19.66 3.62
CA VAL A 14 -0.30 19.00 2.53
C VAL A 14 1.19 19.34 2.55
N GLU A 15 1.53 20.59 2.89
CA GLU A 15 2.94 21.03 2.98
C GLU A 15 3.67 20.37 4.15
N GLU A 16 3.05 20.30 5.32
CA GLU A 16 3.60 19.61 6.48
C GLU A 16 3.75 18.13 6.21
N PHE A 17 2.74 17.49 5.60
CA PHE A 17 2.82 16.09 5.17
C PHE A 17 4.03 15.86 4.26
N ARG A 18 4.25 16.72 3.24
CA ARG A 18 5.38 16.58 2.31
C ARG A 18 6.74 16.69 3.00
N LYS A 19 6.85 17.50 4.05
CA LYS A 19 8.09 17.70 4.84
C LYS A 19 8.28 16.66 5.94
N ALA A 20 7.21 16.01 6.37
CA ALA A 20 7.26 15.02 7.45
C ALA A 20 8.12 13.82 7.07
N GLU A 21 8.75 13.21 8.06
CA GLU A 21 9.44 11.93 7.90
C GLU A 21 8.43 10.86 7.48
N LYS A 22 8.74 10.15 6.41
CA LYS A 22 7.88 9.10 5.86
C LYS A 22 8.18 7.75 6.46
N SER A 23 7.18 6.88 6.45
CA SER A 23 7.39 5.47 6.77
C SER A 23 8.41 4.84 5.81
N SER A 24 9.04 3.75 6.22
CA SER A 24 9.96 2.98 5.37
C SER A 24 9.26 2.15 4.29
N PHE A 25 7.93 2.29 4.20
CA PHE A 25 7.11 1.54 3.26
C PHE A 25 6.75 2.37 2.03
N VAL A 26 6.73 1.71 0.88
CA VAL A 26 6.06 2.15 -0.34
C VAL A 26 5.03 1.10 -0.75
N ILE A 27 4.01 1.52 -1.48
CA ILE A 27 2.95 0.64 -1.99
C ILE A 27 3.14 0.45 -3.49
N VAL A 28 2.98 -0.78 -3.98
CA VAL A 28 2.94 -1.11 -5.40
C VAL A 28 1.57 -1.73 -5.69
N LEU A 29 0.84 -1.17 -6.63
CA LEU A 29 -0.46 -1.67 -7.06
C LEU A 29 -0.30 -2.40 -8.41
N ASP A 30 -0.34 -3.72 -8.36
CA ASP A 30 -0.18 -4.60 -9.52
C ASP A 30 -1.53 -4.82 -10.22
N ASN A 31 -1.77 -4.08 -11.31
CA ASN A 31 -2.97 -4.21 -12.12
C ASN A 31 -4.30 -4.04 -11.36
N VAL A 32 -4.36 -3.13 -10.39
CA VAL A 32 -5.58 -2.84 -9.62
C VAL A 32 -6.61 -2.13 -10.49
N ARG A 33 -7.75 -2.76 -10.68
CA ARG A 33 -8.77 -2.31 -11.64
C ARG A 33 -9.71 -1.23 -11.11
N SER A 34 -10.06 -1.31 -9.83
CA SER A 34 -11.05 -0.41 -9.22
C SER A 34 -10.47 0.96 -8.88
N HIS A 35 -10.95 2.00 -9.55
CA HIS A 35 -10.61 3.40 -9.26
C HIS A 35 -10.91 3.79 -7.80
N ASN A 36 -12.03 3.30 -7.25
CA ASN A 36 -12.41 3.53 -5.86
C ASN A 36 -11.41 2.89 -4.88
N ASN A 37 -10.91 1.70 -5.19
CA ASN A 37 -9.87 1.04 -4.38
C ASN A 37 -8.57 1.84 -4.44
N VAL A 38 -8.15 2.28 -5.63
CA VAL A 38 -6.95 3.12 -5.79
C VAL A 38 -7.05 4.38 -4.93
N GLY A 39 -8.18 5.12 -5.00
CA GLY A 39 -8.40 6.31 -4.18
C GLY A 39 -8.40 6.01 -2.68
N SER A 40 -8.99 4.89 -2.26
CA SER A 40 -8.99 4.45 -0.85
C SER A 40 -7.58 4.09 -0.37
N VAL A 41 -6.75 3.49 -1.24
CA VAL A 41 -5.33 3.22 -0.93
C VAL A 41 -4.56 4.53 -0.75
N PHE A 42 -4.78 5.55 -1.59
CA PHE A 42 -4.18 6.88 -1.39
C PHE A 42 -4.53 7.46 -0.01
N ARG A 43 -5.81 7.41 0.36
CA ARG A 43 -6.28 7.90 1.67
C ARG A 43 -5.65 7.13 2.84
N THR A 44 -5.52 5.82 2.70
CA THR A 44 -4.86 4.98 3.71
C THR A 44 -3.37 5.28 3.80
N ALA A 45 -2.71 5.43 2.65
CA ALA A 45 -1.29 5.78 2.56
C ALA A 45 -0.98 7.15 3.22
N ASP A 46 -1.86 8.13 3.03
CA ASP A 46 -1.78 9.42 3.72
C ASP A 46 -1.83 9.23 5.24
N ALA A 47 -2.81 8.48 5.75
CA ALA A 47 -2.98 8.25 7.18
C ALA A 47 -1.75 7.60 7.87
N PHE A 48 -0.96 6.84 7.13
CA PHE A 48 0.24 6.14 7.65
C PHE A 48 1.56 6.78 7.21
N LEU A 49 1.55 8.00 6.69
CA LEU A 49 2.74 8.69 6.19
C LEU A 49 3.56 7.83 5.21
N THR A 50 2.86 7.04 4.39
CA THR A 50 3.50 6.19 3.38
C THR A 50 4.26 7.06 2.39
N ARG A 51 5.50 6.68 2.06
CA ARG A 51 6.40 7.49 1.26
C ARG A 51 5.90 7.72 -0.16
N LYS A 52 5.41 6.67 -0.84
CA LYS A 52 5.03 6.74 -2.26
C LYS A 52 4.15 5.55 -2.66
N ILE A 53 3.32 5.75 -3.68
CA ILE A 53 2.55 4.70 -4.34
C ILE A 53 3.05 4.53 -5.78
N TYR A 54 3.28 3.30 -6.19
CA TYR A 54 3.62 2.92 -7.56
C TYR A 54 2.40 2.25 -8.20
N LEU A 55 1.88 2.88 -9.24
CA LEU A 55 0.71 2.42 -9.99
C LEU A 55 1.20 1.66 -11.21
N CYS A 56 0.84 0.39 -11.36
CA CYS A 56 1.41 -0.46 -12.40
C CYS A 56 0.35 -1.07 -13.31
N GLY A 57 0.70 -1.23 -14.59
CA GLY A 57 -0.14 -1.86 -15.60
C GLY A 57 -1.46 -1.12 -15.82
N ILE A 58 -2.58 -1.83 -15.68
CA ILE A 58 -3.93 -1.25 -15.87
C ILE A 58 -4.40 -0.38 -14.68
N THR A 59 -3.60 -0.26 -13.61
CA THR A 59 -3.97 0.57 -12.46
C THR A 59 -4.18 2.02 -12.89
N ALA A 60 -5.37 2.55 -12.59
CA ALA A 60 -5.73 3.90 -12.97
C ALA A 60 -4.89 4.94 -12.21
N ARG A 61 -4.66 6.07 -12.88
CA ARG A 61 -3.82 7.17 -12.40
C ARG A 61 -4.66 8.41 -12.07
N PRO A 62 -4.28 9.17 -11.03
CA PRO A 62 -4.81 10.53 -10.88
C PRO A 62 -4.42 11.43 -12.07
N PRO A 63 -5.23 12.49 -12.43
CA PRO A 63 -6.53 12.75 -11.83
C PRO A 63 -7.62 11.87 -12.47
N HIS A 64 -8.48 11.29 -11.66
CA HIS A 64 -9.68 10.58 -12.11
C HIS A 64 -10.79 10.80 -11.09
N ARG A 65 -12.04 11.07 -11.57
CA ARG A 65 -13.19 11.41 -10.71
C ARG A 65 -13.40 10.42 -9.57
N ASP A 66 -13.40 9.11 -9.88
CA ASP A 66 -13.69 8.07 -8.89
C ASP A 66 -12.52 7.84 -7.92
N ILE A 67 -11.27 8.11 -8.35
CA ILE A 67 -10.12 8.14 -7.45
C ILE A 67 -10.28 9.30 -6.48
N GLN A 68 -10.53 10.52 -6.97
CA GLN A 68 -10.67 11.72 -6.14
C GLN A 68 -11.78 11.59 -5.11
N LYS A 69 -12.90 10.95 -5.50
CA LYS A 69 -14.05 10.72 -4.62
C LYS A 69 -13.69 9.95 -3.34
N THR A 70 -12.80 8.98 -3.42
CA THR A 70 -12.40 8.13 -2.27
C THR A 70 -11.08 8.55 -1.64
N ALA A 71 -10.19 9.17 -2.40
CA ALA A 71 -8.91 9.70 -1.91
C ALA A 71 -9.08 10.94 -1.00
N LEU A 72 -10.15 11.73 -1.18
CA LEU A 72 -10.42 12.95 -0.40
C LEU A 72 -9.22 13.91 -0.29
N GLY A 73 -8.54 14.16 -1.42
CA GLY A 73 -7.37 15.04 -1.48
C GLY A 73 -6.02 14.34 -1.21
N ALA A 74 -5.99 13.08 -0.79
CA ALA A 74 -4.74 12.38 -0.51
C ALA A 74 -3.83 12.19 -1.75
N THR A 75 -4.36 12.37 -2.97
CA THR A 75 -3.55 12.40 -4.19
C THR A 75 -2.65 13.63 -4.31
N ASP A 76 -2.90 14.67 -3.50
CA ASP A 76 -2.11 15.90 -3.47
C ASP A 76 -0.98 15.82 -2.43
N SER A 77 -1.14 14.99 -1.40
CA SER A 77 -0.17 14.77 -0.33
C SER A 77 0.77 13.61 -0.62
N VAL A 78 0.24 12.45 -1.01
CA VAL A 78 1.02 11.22 -1.25
C VAL A 78 1.61 11.23 -2.66
N GLU A 79 2.93 11.14 -2.75
CA GLU A 79 3.61 10.99 -4.03
C GLU A 79 3.23 9.68 -4.73
N TRP A 80 3.21 9.70 -6.05
CA TRP A 80 3.01 8.51 -6.86
C TRP A 80 3.84 8.53 -8.15
N ALA A 81 4.05 7.34 -8.71
CA ALA A 81 4.63 7.15 -10.03
C ALA A 81 3.90 6.03 -10.77
N TYR A 82 4.04 5.99 -12.09
CA TYR A 82 3.45 4.94 -12.92
C TYR A 82 4.53 4.15 -13.65
N PHE A 83 4.31 2.83 -13.72
CA PHE A 83 5.10 1.91 -14.54
C PHE A 83 4.16 1.09 -15.43
N GLU A 84 4.54 0.89 -16.67
CA GLU A 84 3.76 0.07 -17.60
C GLU A 84 3.71 -1.40 -17.17
N LYS A 85 4.82 -1.89 -16.58
CA LYS A 85 4.93 -3.25 -16.03
C LYS A 85 5.32 -3.20 -14.56
N THR A 86 4.67 -4.02 -13.75
CA THR A 86 4.98 -4.13 -12.31
C THR A 86 6.39 -4.64 -12.07
N THR A 87 6.87 -5.53 -12.94
CA THR A 87 8.25 -6.06 -12.89
C THR A 87 9.31 -4.97 -13.07
N ASP A 88 9.02 -3.92 -13.84
CA ASP A 88 9.92 -2.79 -14.02
C ASP A 88 9.97 -1.92 -12.75
N ALA A 89 8.80 -1.71 -12.11
CA ALA A 89 8.73 -1.02 -10.82
C ALA A 89 9.51 -1.80 -9.74
N ILE A 90 9.40 -3.13 -9.70
CA ILE A 90 10.14 -3.98 -8.77
C ILE A 90 11.65 -3.87 -9.00
N ARG A 91 12.11 -3.95 -10.24
CA ARG A 91 13.54 -3.81 -10.57
C ARG A 91 14.07 -2.44 -10.13
N TYR A 92 13.32 -1.38 -10.40
CA TYR A 92 13.65 -0.03 -9.95
C TYR A 92 13.73 0.03 -8.42
N LEU A 93 12.71 -0.45 -7.70
CA LEU A 93 12.68 -0.43 -6.24
C LEU A 93 13.81 -1.26 -5.62
N ARG A 94 14.15 -2.39 -6.21
CA ARG A 94 15.27 -3.22 -5.78
C ARG A 94 16.61 -2.48 -5.94
N SER A 95 16.80 -1.73 -7.05
CA SER A 95 17.98 -0.90 -7.23
C SER A 95 18.08 0.26 -6.23
N GLU A 96 16.92 0.73 -5.71
CA GLU A 96 16.83 1.73 -4.64
C GLU A 96 16.99 1.13 -3.22
N GLY A 97 17.24 -0.18 -3.12
CA GLY A 97 17.47 -0.89 -1.87
C GLY A 97 16.21 -1.29 -1.11
N TYR A 98 15.07 -1.40 -1.77
CA TYR A 98 13.85 -1.92 -1.16
C TYR A 98 13.82 -3.45 -1.16
N LYS A 99 13.34 -4.04 -0.07
CA LYS A 99 12.87 -5.42 -0.01
C LYS A 99 11.46 -5.49 -0.58
N ILE A 100 11.21 -6.45 -1.46
CA ILE A 100 9.94 -6.61 -2.15
C ILE A 100 9.10 -7.64 -1.41
N ILE A 101 7.92 -7.21 -0.96
CA ILE A 101 6.98 -8.05 -0.20
C ILE A 101 5.69 -8.19 -0.99
N GLY A 102 5.34 -9.40 -1.40
CA GLY A 102 4.03 -9.72 -1.95
C GLY A 102 2.99 -9.85 -0.82
N ILE A 103 1.86 -9.17 -0.95
CA ILE A 103 0.72 -9.36 -0.02
C ILE A 103 -0.25 -10.31 -0.70
N GLU A 104 -0.03 -11.61 -0.49
CA GLU A 104 -0.75 -12.67 -1.19
C GLU A 104 -0.66 -14.00 -0.42
N GLN A 105 -1.68 -14.85 -0.59
CA GLN A 105 -1.70 -16.22 -0.07
C GLN A 105 -0.97 -17.15 -1.03
N VAL A 106 0.23 -17.55 -0.67
CA VAL A 106 1.05 -18.45 -1.48
C VAL A 106 1.66 -19.54 -0.60
N GLU A 107 2.10 -20.62 -1.21
CA GLU A 107 2.83 -21.67 -0.48
C GLU A 107 4.12 -21.08 0.12
N GLY A 108 4.28 -21.20 1.42
CA GLY A 108 5.42 -20.67 2.17
C GLY A 108 5.31 -19.19 2.53
N SER A 109 4.12 -18.56 2.40
CA SER A 109 3.88 -17.21 2.93
C SER A 109 4.05 -17.15 4.45
N VAL A 110 4.40 -15.98 4.96
CA VAL A 110 4.47 -15.68 6.40
C VAL A 110 3.17 -15.02 6.82
N GLU A 111 2.57 -15.44 7.92
CA GLU A 111 1.41 -14.74 8.47
C GLU A 111 1.80 -13.33 8.93
N LEU A 112 0.94 -12.35 8.66
CA LEU A 112 1.24 -10.92 8.88
C LEU A 112 1.72 -10.61 10.30
N GLN A 113 1.11 -11.25 11.32
CA GLN A 113 1.49 -11.03 12.72
C GLN A 113 2.86 -11.61 13.09
N ASP A 114 3.37 -12.56 12.30
CA ASP A 114 4.66 -13.22 12.52
C ASP A 114 5.81 -12.56 11.72
N PHE A 115 5.46 -11.61 10.85
CA PHE A 115 6.47 -10.89 10.07
C PHE A 115 7.20 -9.85 10.92
N ILE A 116 8.51 -9.99 11.02
CA ILE A 116 9.37 -9.08 11.79
C ILE A 116 9.93 -7.99 10.89
N VAL A 117 9.56 -6.74 11.18
CA VAL A 117 10.08 -5.56 10.47
C VAL A 117 11.48 -5.19 10.96
N ASP A 118 12.47 -5.21 10.08
CA ASP A 118 13.76 -4.58 10.35
C ASP A 118 13.67 -3.08 10.08
N LYS A 119 13.86 -2.27 11.12
CA LYS A 119 13.75 -0.79 11.06
C LYS A 119 14.82 -0.13 10.16
N ASN A 120 15.88 -0.85 9.83
CA ASN A 120 16.97 -0.36 8.97
C ASN A 120 16.69 -0.60 7.48
N LEU A 121 15.65 -1.35 7.15
CA LEU A 121 15.31 -1.69 5.76
C LEU A 121 14.14 -0.86 5.25
N LYS A 122 14.09 -0.73 3.93
CA LYS A 122 12.96 -0.16 3.18
C LYS A 122 12.17 -1.31 2.53
N TYR A 123 10.84 -1.17 2.49
CA TYR A 123 9.97 -2.24 2.00
C TYR A 123 9.00 -1.73 0.94
N ALA A 124 8.86 -2.48 -0.14
CA ALA A 124 7.85 -2.28 -1.17
C ALA A 124 6.76 -3.35 -1.01
N LEU A 125 5.57 -2.91 -0.63
CA LEU A 125 4.40 -3.77 -0.40
C LEU A 125 3.59 -3.88 -1.68
N VAL A 126 3.55 -5.06 -2.29
CA VAL A 126 2.87 -5.31 -3.57
C VAL A 126 1.49 -5.88 -3.32
N PHE A 127 0.47 -5.16 -3.77
CA PHE A 127 -0.94 -5.59 -3.73
C PHE A 127 -1.43 -5.85 -5.15
N GLY A 128 -2.14 -6.95 -5.35
CA GLY A 128 -2.54 -7.42 -6.66
C GLY A 128 -3.96 -7.03 -7.09
N HIS A 129 -4.33 -7.52 -8.27
CA HIS A 129 -5.65 -7.39 -8.88
C HIS A 129 -6.74 -8.02 -8.01
N GLU A 130 -7.94 -7.42 -7.97
CA GLU A 130 -9.04 -7.81 -7.09
C GLU A 130 -9.53 -9.26 -7.26
N VAL A 131 -9.30 -9.85 -8.42
CA VAL A 131 -9.74 -11.22 -8.73
C VAL A 131 -8.57 -12.19 -8.84
N ASN A 132 -7.48 -11.75 -9.48
CA ASN A 132 -6.35 -12.60 -9.81
C ASN A 132 -5.19 -12.51 -8.81
N GLY A 133 -5.28 -11.61 -7.84
CA GLY A 133 -4.20 -11.37 -6.89
C GLY A 133 -2.95 -10.77 -7.54
N VAL A 134 -1.81 -10.95 -6.91
CA VAL A 134 -0.50 -10.58 -7.44
C VAL A 134 -0.10 -11.57 -8.53
N SER A 135 0.34 -11.06 -9.68
CA SER A 135 0.72 -11.92 -10.81
C SER A 135 1.93 -12.82 -10.47
N GLN A 136 1.96 -14.05 -11.02
CA GLN A 136 3.03 -15.01 -10.74
C GLN A 136 4.41 -14.45 -11.08
N GLU A 137 4.54 -13.75 -12.21
CA GLU A 137 5.79 -13.10 -12.63
C GLU A 137 6.30 -12.08 -11.59
N VAL A 138 5.40 -11.45 -10.86
CA VAL A 138 5.70 -10.50 -9.77
C VAL A 138 6.04 -11.27 -8.49
N LEU A 139 5.28 -12.32 -8.15
CA LEU A 139 5.55 -13.18 -6.99
C LEU A 139 6.94 -13.81 -7.06
N ASP A 140 7.36 -14.26 -8.23
CA ASP A 140 8.69 -14.85 -8.47
C ASP A 140 9.84 -13.86 -8.19
N GLN A 141 9.53 -12.58 -8.12
CA GLN A 141 10.48 -11.51 -7.81
C GLN A 141 10.33 -10.97 -6.38
N CYS A 142 9.39 -11.48 -5.58
CA CYS A 142 9.28 -11.09 -4.17
C CYS A 142 10.37 -11.74 -3.32
N ASP A 143 10.87 -10.99 -2.34
CA ASP A 143 11.82 -11.53 -1.35
C ASP A 143 11.09 -12.39 -0.30
N VAL A 144 9.81 -12.06 -0.03
CA VAL A 144 8.90 -12.79 0.84
C VAL A 144 7.45 -12.45 0.47
N CYS A 145 6.53 -13.38 0.72
CA CYS A 145 5.11 -13.11 0.68
C CYS A 145 4.53 -13.13 2.10
N ILE A 146 3.63 -12.19 2.36
CA ILE A 146 2.90 -12.08 3.62
C ILE A 146 1.42 -12.29 3.35
N GLU A 147 0.78 -13.13 4.15
CA GLU A 147 -0.66 -13.32 4.10
C GLU A 147 -1.36 -12.76 5.35
N ILE A 148 -2.58 -12.26 5.15
CA ILE A 148 -3.49 -11.89 6.23
C ILE A 148 -4.35 -13.11 6.54
N PRO A 149 -4.27 -13.71 7.75
CA PRO A 149 -5.10 -14.86 8.10
C PRO A 149 -6.59 -14.58 7.95
N GLN A 150 -7.32 -15.50 7.34
CA GLN A 150 -8.75 -15.40 7.09
C GLN A 150 -9.47 -16.64 7.60
N PHE A 151 -10.57 -16.44 8.32
CA PHE A 151 -11.32 -17.52 8.97
C PHE A 151 -12.76 -17.64 8.43
N GLY A 152 -13.10 -16.85 7.42
CA GLY A 152 -14.43 -16.78 6.84
C GLY A 152 -14.59 -17.65 5.58
N THR A 153 -15.68 -17.42 4.86
CA THR A 153 -16.02 -18.14 3.62
C THR A 153 -15.45 -17.51 2.35
N LYS A 154 -14.89 -16.31 2.44
CA LYS A 154 -14.31 -15.60 1.30
C LYS A 154 -12.82 -15.84 1.20
N HIS A 155 -12.31 -15.80 -0.03
CA HIS A 155 -10.91 -16.13 -0.32
C HIS A 155 -9.97 -14.92 -0.25
N SER A 156 -10.50 -13.69 -0.16
CA SER A 156 -9.69 -12.47 -0.12
C SER A 156 -10.42 -11.31 0.55
N PHE A 157 -9.65 -10.38 1.12
CA PHE A 157 -10.12 -9.07 1.51
C PHE A 157 -10.20 -8.11 0.30
N ASN A 158 -10.99 -7.05 0.43
CA ASN A 158 -10.87 -5.91 -0.46
C ASN A 158 -9.46 -5.30 -0.32
N ILE A 159 -8.83 -4.94 -1.44
CA ILE A 159 -7.46 -4.44 -1.47
C ILE A 159 -7.24 -3.20 -0.57
N ALA A 160 -8.20 -2.26 -0.51
CA ALA A 160 -8.06 -1.09 0.35
C ALA A 160 -8.11 -1.48 1.84
N VAL A 161 -8.89 -2.51 2.18
CA VAL A 161 -8.94 -3.09 3.52
C VAL A 161 -7.62 -3.79 3.84
N SER A 162 -7.12 -4.64 2.95
CA SER A 162 -5.82 -5.31 3.09
C SER A 162 -4.70 -4.31 3.31
N THR A 163 -4.67 -3.24 2.53
CA THR A 163 -3.68 -2.15 2.68
C THR A 163 -3.74 -1.53 4.07
N GLY A 164 -4.94 -1.28 4.60
CA GLY A 164 -5.13 -0.72 5.94
C GLY A 164 -4.63 -1.67 7.04
N ILE A 165 -4.97 -2.95 6.96
CA ILE A 165 -4.54 -3.98 7.91
C ILE A 165 -3.01 -4.11 7.91
N VAL A 166 -2.41 -4.26 6.73
CA VAL A 166 -0.95 -4.43 6.58
C VAL A 166 -0.21 -3.20 7.08
N LEU A 167 -0.59 -1.99 6.66
CA LEU A 167 0.06 -0.76 7.10
C LEU A 167 -0.10 -0.53 8.60
N TRP A 168 -1.27 -0.83 9.17
CA TRP A 168 -1.47 -0.76 10.61
C TRP A 168 -0.50 -1.68 11.35
N GLU A 169 -0.47 -2.95 11.01
CA GLU A 169 0.37 -3.94 11.70
C GLU A 169 1.86 -3.60 11.57
N LEU A 170 2.35 -3.34 10.36
CA LEU A 170 3.76 -3.06 10.13
C LEU A 170 4.24 -1.73 10.75
N ASN A 171 3.36 -0.73 10.91
CA ASN A 171 3.70 0.52 11.60
C ASN A 171 3.57 0.40 13.12
N ARG A 172 2.70 -0.48 13.65
CA ARG A 172 2.55 -0.71 15.10
C ARG A 172 3.85 -1.19 15.74
N ILE A 173 4.63 -1.99 15.03
CA ILE A 173 5.92 -2.53 15.49
C ILE A 173 6.99 -1.45 15.61
N LYS A 174 6.75 -0.23 15.09
CA LYS A 174 7.70 0.90 15.18
C LYS A 174 7.62 1.68 16.49
N THR A 175 6.57 1.51 17.25
CA THR A 175 6.39 2.13 18.56
C THR A 175 6.92 1.23 19.66
#